data_9d360b4707acd27b59cd02968c041f68
#
_entry.id   9d360b4707acd27b59cd02968c041f68
#
_cell.length_a   1.000
_cell.length_b   1.000
_cell.length_c   1.000
_cell.angle_alpha   90.00
_cell.angle_beta   90.00
_cell.angle_gamma   90.00
#
_symmetry.space_group_name_H-M   'P 1'
#
loop_
_entity.id
_entity.type
_entity.pdbx_description
1 polymer ?
#
loop_
_entity_poly.entity_id
_entity_poly.type
_entity_poly.pdbx_seq_one_letter_code
_entity_poly.pdbx_strand_id
1 'polypeptide(L)'
;TSSAVFLVYRLIFQATNGGFNTKRFFLIYLAVPALILVAQIFLMPSNSYKTVGELVQQAEEPLVDSDSDQDISNEERALLRQERRESVVSKITELLGTKGAEEQQAQQQQVEATSGVWGVLHGKPAFKQIMTPWFILIALFTIIQMTRINYFVATIRTQYSYLVGPEKAENINSFFDIALPLGGVVAVPFIGLVLDHTSTVFTLTLLVTIATTIGVLGVIPNTASAYANIILFVIYRPLYYTAVSDYSAKVFGFATFGKVYGLIICLAGLFNFSAQGLDALTHHAFHNNPIPVNIILLSTAFAVGVLLVGYVWYQSRSIEREGLEEEAEEAREVLMPGADVNNTMREHGHQTYGTA
;
A
#
# COMPACT_ATOMS: atom_id res chain seq x y z
N THR A 1 10.48 8.96 11.94
CA THR A 1 11.88 8.59 12.02
C THR A 1 12.77 9.50 11.17
N SER A 2 12.80 9.47 9.83
CA SER A 2 13.57 10.43 9.02
C SER A 2 13.14 11.88 9.25
N SER A 3 11.85 12.11 9.40
CA SER A 3 11.27 13.42 9.72
C SER A 3 11.78 13.97 11.06
N ALA A 4 11.93 13.12 12.08
CA ALA A 4 12.49 13.50 13.37
C ALA A 4 13.97 13.95 13.26
N VAL A 5 14.75 13.29 12.41
CA VAL A 5 16.15 13.64 12.16
C VAL A 5 16.26 15.03 11.55
N PHE A 6 15.41 15.37 10.59
CA PHE A 6 15.38 16.71 10.00
C PHE A 6 14.92 17.79 11.00
N LEU A 7 13.97 17.46 11.88
CA LEU A 7 13.56 18.36 12.95
C LEU A 7 14.72 18.66 13.90
N VAL A 8 15.44 17.63 14.35
CA VAL A 8 16.60 17.76 15.23
C VAL A 8 17.70 18.59 14.55
N TYR A 9 17.99 18.32 13.26
CA TYR A 9 18.93 19.14 12.51
C TYR A 9 18.54 20.61 12.50
N ARG A 10 17.29 20.93 12.21
CA ARG A 10 16.80 22.32 12.18
C ARG A 10 16.94 23.00 13.54
N LEU A 11 16.56 22.31 14.62
CA LEU A 11 16.67 22.84 15.97
C LEU A 11 18.14 23.14 16.35
N ILE A 12 19.06 22.22 16.02
CA ILE A 12 20.50 22.41 16.28
C ILE A 12 21.05 23.54 15.42
N PHE A 13 20.67 23.64 14.14
CA PHE A 13 21.08 24.70 13.25
C PHE A 13 20.64 26.08 13.75
N GLN A 14 19.39 26.19 14.22
CA GLN A 14 18.86 27.43 14.81
C GLN A 14 19.54 27.76 16.13
N ALA A 15 19.75 26.78 17.00
CA ALA A 15 20.39 26.98 18.30
C ALA A 15 21.90 27.42 18.18
N THR A 16 22.55 27.00 17.11
CA THR A 16 23.97 27.31 16.85
C THR A 16 24.17 28.51 15.95
N ASN A 17 23.13 29.30 15.64
CA ASN A 17 23.17 30.43 14.72
C ASN A 17 23.90 30.12 13.40
N GLY A 18 23.70 28.93 12.84
CA GLY A 18 24.33 28.50 11.59
C GLY A 18 25.77 27.95 11.73
N GLY A 19 26.33 27.88 12.93
CA GLY A 19 27.64 27.27 13.18
C GLY A 19 27.73 25.78 12.92
N PHE A 20 26.56 25.08 12.92
CA PHE A 20 26.42 23.67 12.60
C PHE A 20 26.10 23.48 11.11
N ASN A 21 27.16 23.37 10.30
CA ASN A 21 27.02 23.27 8.85
C ASN A 21 26.41 21.91 8.43
N THR A 22 25.61 21.91 7.36
CA THR A 22 25.01 20.74 6.73
C THR A 22 26.02 19.59 6.50
N LYS A 23 27.25 19.91 6.10
CA LYS A 23 28.32 18.93 5.94
C LYS A 23 28.67 18.21 7.24
N ARG A 24 28.74 18.92 8.37
CA ARG A 24 29.01 18.32 9.70
C ARG A 24 27.83 17.42 10.15
N PHE A 25 26.61 17.86 9.88
CA PHE A 25 25.42 17.06 10.17
C PHE A 25 25.48 15.72 9.43
N PHE A 26 25.70 15.71 8.11
CA PHE A 26 25.73 14.47 7.33
C PHE A 26 26.91 13.58 7.71
N LEU A 27 28.05 14.12 8.10
CA LEU A 27 29.18 13.32 8.60
C LEU A 27 28.84 12.61 9.92
N ILE A 28 28.17 13.30 10.82
CA ILE A 28 27.70 12.68 12.09
C ILE A 28 26.60 11.68 11.81
N TYR A 29 25.65 12.02 10.94
CA TYR A 29 24.56 11.13 10.56
C TYR A 29 25.04 9.84 9.88
N LEU A 30 26.18 9.86 9.19
CA LEU A 30 26.80 8.68 8.58
C LEU A 30 27.13 7.58 9.62
N ALA A 31 27.33 7.97 10.88
CA ALA A 31 27.54 7.02 11.96
C ALA A 31 26.32 6.08 12.17
N VAL A 32 25.08 6.55 11.87
CA VAL A 32 23.86 5.78 12.05
C VAL A 32 23.78 4.59 11.07
N PRO A 33 23.91 4.77 9.73
CA PRO A 33 24.00 3.64 8.81
C PRO A 33 25.17 2.71 9.09
N ALA A 34 26.34 3.27 9.48
CA ALA A 34 27.49 2.44 9.85
C ALA A 34 27.20 1.56 11.07
N LEU A 35 26.56 2.10 12.10
CA LEU A 35 26.15 1.36 13.28
C LEU A 35 25.10 0.28 12.95
N ILE A 36 24.13 0.60 12.09
CA ILE A 36 23.14 -0.36 11.60
C ILE A 36 23.80 -1.49 10.84
N LEU A 37 24.77 -1.17 9.96
CA LEU A 37 25.51 -2.17 9.19
C LEU A 37 26.32 -3.09 10.11
N VAL A 38 27.00 -2.54 11.11
CA VAL A 38 27.70 -3.32 12.14
C VAL A 38 26.72 -4.21 12.90
N ALA A 39 25.60 -3.66 13.34
CA ALA A 39 24.58 -4.42 14.05
C ALA A 39 24.00 -5.56 13.17
N GLN A 40 23.78 -5.31 11.88
CA GLN A 40 23.34 -6.34 10.94
C GLN A 40 24.34 -7.49 10.80
N ILE A 41 25.62 -7.18 10.70
CA ILE A 41 26.67 -8.21 10.54
C ILE A 41 26.84 -9.05 11.80
N PHE A 42 26.77 -8.42 12.99
CA PHE A 42 27.12 -9.09 14.25
C PHE A 42 25.91 -9.58 15.06
N LEU A 43 24.74 -8.95 14.93
CA LEU A 43 23.58 -9.23 15.75
C LEU A 43 22.42 -9.91 15.01
N MET A 44 22.38 -9.78 13.66
CA MET A 44 21.31 -10.41 12.91
C MET A 44 21.60 -11.91 12.70
N PRO A 45 20.61 -12.78 12.94
CA PRO A 45 20.76 -14.21 12.65
C PRO A 45 20.89 -14.43 11.14
N SER A 46 21.65 -15.45 10.77
CA SER A 46 21.85 -15.85 9.37
C SER A 46 20.55 -16.33 8.68
N ASN A 47 19.58 -16.78 9.47
CA ASN A 47 18.28 -17.24 8.96
C ASN A 47 17.23 -16.16 9.20
N SER A 48 16.41 -15.91 8.19
CA SER A 48 15.25 -15.01 8.31
C SER A 48 14.24 -15.55 9.32
N TYR A 49 13.77 -14.70 10.23
CA TYR A 49 12.62 -15.05 11.06
C TYR A 49 11.38 -15.14 10.15
N LYS A 50 10.67 -16.26 10.27
CA LYS A 50 9.37 -16.40 9.60
C LYS A 50 8.32 -15.65 10.41
N THR A 51 7.59 -14.78 9.75
CA THR A 51 6.43 -14.15 10.37
C THR A 51 5.29 -15.17 10.51
N VAL A 52 4.34 -14.90 11.42
CA VAL A 52 3.16 -15.76 11.58
C VAL A 52 2.40 -15.87 10.24
N GLY A 53 2.28 -14.78 9.49
CA GLY A 53 1.66 -14.79 8.17
C GLY A 53 2.39 -15.68 7.15
N GLU A 54 3.73 -15.69 7.14
CA GLU A 54 4.52 -16.60 6.30
C GLU A 54 4.36 -18.07 6.71
N LEU A 55 4.23 -18.35 8.01
CA LEU A 55 3.99 -19.69 8.50
C LEU A 55 2.59 -20.19 8.10
N VAL A 56 1.58 -19.32 8.18
CA VAL A 56 0.21 -19.64 7.74
C VAL A 56 0.17 -19.87 6.23
N GLN A 57 0.78 -18.98 5.43
CA GLN A 57 0.87 -19.18 3.99
C GLN A 57 1.59 -20.47 3.59
N GLN A 58 2.66 -20.87 4.30
CA GLN A 58 3.31 -22.15 4.05
C GLN A 58 2.39 -23.35 4.35
N ALA A 59 1.44 -23.19 5.26
CA ALA A 59 0.43 -24.23 5.54
C ALA A 59 -0.64 -24.32 4.45
N GLU A 60 -0.91 -23.21 3.76
CA GLU A 60 -1.91 -23.06 2.70
C GLU A 60 -1.35 -23.29 1.30
N GLU A 61 -0.01 -23.22 1.10
CA GLU A 61 0.58 -23.52 -0.21
C GLU A 61 0.15 -24.91 -0.70
N PRO A 62 -0.38 -25.01 -1.93
CA PRO A 62 -0.74 -26.30 -2.49
C PRO A 62 0.50 -27.20 -2.56
N LEU A 63 0.35 -28.47 -2.18
CA LEU A 63 1.40 -29.51 -2.20
C LEU A 63 1.85 -29.88 -3.63
N VAL A 64 1.64 -29.01 -4.60
CA VAL A 64 1.91 -29.26 -6.01
C VAL A 64 3.13 -28.47 -6.44
N ASP A 65 4.27 -29.13 -6.41
CA ASP A 65 5.39 -28.87 -7.34
C ASP A 65 6.45 -29.98 -7.28
N SER A 66 6.01 -31.23 -7.25
CA SER A 66 6.87 -32.32 -7.69
C SER A 66 6.13 -33.15 -8.72
N ASP A 67 6.68 -33.26 -9.92
CA ASP A 67 6.19 -34.08 -11.04
C ASP A 67 6.04 -35.59 -10.71
N SER A 68 6.11 -35.97 -9.44
CA SER A 68 6.05 -37.35 -8.95
C SER A 68 4.74 -37.74 -8.26
N ASP A 69 3.79 -36.83 -8.03
CA ASP A 69 2.61 -37.09 -7.18
C ASP A 69 1.30 -37.22 -7.95
N GLN A 70 1.30 -37.94 -9.07
CA GLN A 70 0.05 -38.25 -9.79
C GLN A 70 -0.85 -39.31 -9.12
N ASP A 71 -0.37 -39.98 -8.08
CA ASP A 71 -1.05 -41.13 -7.45
C ASP A 71 -1.60 -40.89 -6.02
N ILE A 72 -1.50 -39.69 -5.46
CA ILE A 72 -1.99 -39.41 -4.10
C ILE A 72 -3.49 -39.16 -4.12
N SER A 73 -4.27 -39.95 -3.36
CA SER A 73 -5.72 -39.81 -3.23
C SER A 73 -6.10 -38.43 -2.61
N ASN A 74 -7.30 -37.93 -2.95
CA ASN A 74 -7.79 -36.66 -2.39
C ASN A 74 -7.88 -36.69 -0.85
N GLU A 75 -8.13 -37.85 -0.24
CA GLU A 75 -8.15 -38.06 1.21
C GLU A 75 -6.74 -37.93 1.83
N GLU A 76 -5.72 -38.50 1.24
CA GLU A 76 -4.33 -38.35 1.69
C GLU A 76 -3.85 -36.90 1.59
N ARG A 77 -4.23 -36.21 0.53
CA ARG A 77 -3.94 -34.76 0.40
C ARG A 77 -4.63 -33.92 1.48
N ALA A 78 -5.86 -34.27 1.87
CA ALA A 78 -6.56 -33.60 2.95
C ALA A 78 -5.89 -33.86 4.31
N LEU A 79 -5.47 -35.08 4.59
CA LEU A 79 -4.74 -35.43 5.82
C LEU A 79 -3.39 -34.73 5.91
N LEU A 80 -2.61 -34.67 4.83
CA LEU A 80 -1.34 -33.97 4.79
C LEU A 80 -1.50 -32.45 5.00
N ARG A 81 -2.57 -31.85 4.48
CA ARG A 81 -2.89 -30.46 4.74
C ARG A 81 -3.26 -30.22 6.20
N GLN A 82 -4.02 -31.12 6.79
CA GLN A 82 -4.41 -31.03 8.21
C GLN A 82 -3.19 -31.17 9.13
N GLU A 83 -2.33 -32.15 8.91
CA GLU A 83 -1.09 -32.31 9.68
C GLU A 83 -0.16 -31.08 9.56
N ARG A 84 -0.07 -30.51 8.35
CA ARG A 84 0.71 -29.30 8.12
C ARG A 84 0.14 -28.11 8.87
N ARG A 85 -1.19 -27.91 8.82
CA ARG A 85 -1.87 -26.87 9.60
C ARG A 85 -1.67 -27.02 11.09
N GLU A 86 -1.82 -28.21 11.63
CA GLU A 86 -1.61 -28.51 13.06
C GLU A 86 -0.16 -28.25 13.48
N SER A 87 0.82 -28.63 12.66
CA SER A 87 2.25 -28.34 12.88
C SER A 87 2.55 -26.84 12.89
N VAL A 88 1.93 -26.05 12.01
CA VAL A 88 2.11 -24.60 11.95
C VAL A 88 1.43 -23.92 13.13
N VAL A 89 0.20 -24.31 13.48
CA VAL A 89 -0.52 -23.82 14.65
C VAL A 89 0.27 -24.12 15.94
N SER A 90 0.81 -25.31 16.06
CA SER A 90 1.67 -25.68 17.20
C SER A 90 2.91 -24.78 17.31
N LYS A 91 3.60 -24.50 16.21
CA LYS A 91 4.76 -23.59 16.19
C LYS A 91 4.38 -22.15 16.53
N ILE A 92 3.25 -21.68 16.04
CA ILE A 92 2.73 -20.33 16.35
C ILE A 92 2.39 -20.23 17.84
N THR A 93 1.73 -21.25 18.39
CA THR A 93 1.36 -21.32 19.81
C THR A 93 2.60 -21.38 20.70
N GLU A 94 3.63 -22.11 20.29
CA GLU A 94 4.92 -22.18 21.02
C GLU A 94 5.65 -20.82 21.04
N LEU A 95 5.63 -20.08 19.93
CA LEU A 95 6.33 -18.79 19.81
C LEU A 95 5.63 -17.63 20.51
N LEU A 96 4.30 -17.61 20.51
CA LEU A 96 3.50 -16.47 20.96
C LEU A 96 2.74 -16.73 22.28
N GLY A 97 2.68 -17.98 22.71
CA GLY A 97 1.72 -18.42 23.73
C GLY A 97 0.28 -18.44 23.17
N THR A 98 -0.61 -19.20 23.83
CA THR A 98 -2.00 -19.42 23.35
C THR A 98 -2.78 -18.13 23.11
N LYS A 99 -2.68 -17.16 24.00
CA LYS A 99 -3.43 -15.88 23.86
C LYS A 99 -2.92 -15.02 22.72
N GLY A 100 -1.61 -14.93 22.52
CA GLY A 100 -1.04 -14.14 21.45
C GLY A 100 -1.32 -14.75 20.06
N ALA A 101 -1.39 -16.07 19.96
CA ALA A 101 -1.75 -16.77 18.72
C ALA A 101 -3.22 -16.53 18.37
N GLU A 102 -4.12 -16.62 19.34
CA GLU A 102 -5.56 -16.36 19.16
C GLU A 102 -5.84 -14.90 18.76
N GLU A 103 -5.19 -13.94 19.41
CA GLU A 103 -5.31 -12.52 19.07
C GLU A 103 -4.80 -12.22 17.65
N GLN A 104 -3.68 -12.82 17.23
CA GLN A 104 -3.16 -12.63 15.88
C GLN A 104 -4.01 -13.31 14.82
N GLN A 105 -4.55 -14.51 15.09
CA GLN A 105 -5.48 -15.16 14.18
C GLN A 105 -6.76 -14.35 14.02
N ALA A 106 -7.33 -13.82 15.12
CA ALA A 106 -8.51 -12.97 15.06
C ALA A 106 -8.26 -11.68 14.26
N GLN A 107 -7.09 -11.04 14.45
CA GLN A 107 -6.70 -9.86 13.68
C GLN A 107 -6.53 -10.19 12.18
N GLN A 108 -5.91 -11.32 11.86
CA GLN A 108 -5.71 -11.73 10.48
C GLN A 108 -7.05 -12.02 9.79
N GLN A 109 -7.93 -12.76 10.43
CA GLN A 109 -9.30 -13.02 9.93
C GLN A 109 -10.08 -11.72 9.72
N GLN A 110 -9.94 -10.76 10.63
CA GLN A 110 -10.58 -9.45 10.50
C GLN A 110 -10.04 -8.66 9.29
N VAL A 111 -8.74 -8.67 9.06
CA VAL A 111 -8.10 -8.02 7.91
C VAL A 111 -8.51 -8.71 6.60
N GLU A 112 -8.57 -10.02 6.58
CA GLU A 112 -9.05 -10.81 5.43
C GLU A 112 -10.49 -10.45 5.08
N ALA A 113 -11.40 -10.52 6.05
CA ALA A 113 -12.82 -10.19 5.87
C ALA A 113 -13.05 -8.73 5.44
N THR A 114 -12.25 -7.78 5.97
CA THR A 114 -12.44 -6.34 5.71
C THR A 114 -11.82 -5.89 4.39
N SER A 115 -10.75 -6.54 3.93
CA SER A 115 -9.94 -6.06 2.80
C SER A 115 -10.65 -6.12 1.44
N GLY A 116 -11.48 -7.15 1.21
CA GLY A 116 -12.17 -7.42 -0.05
C GLY A 116 -11.27 -7.83 -1.23
N VAL A 117 -9.96 -7.89 -1.03
CA VAL A 117 -8.97 -8.25 -2.08
C VAL A 117 -7.82 -9.10 -1.53
N TRP A 118 -7.99 -9.65 -0.34
CA TRP A 118 -6.98 -10.49 0.27
C TRP A 118 -6.75 -11.77 -0.55
N GLY A 119 -5.51 -12.16 -0.72
CA GLY A 119 -5.17 -13.47 -1.31
C GLY A 119 -5.23 -13.58 -2.83
N VAL A 120 -5.69 -12.57 -3.56
CA VAL A 120 -5.97 -12.63 -5.03
C VAL A 120 -4.79 -13.15 -5.85
N LEU A 121 -3.58 -12.81 -5.48
CA LEU A 121 -2.36 -13.22 -6.18
C LEU A 121 -1.41 -14.01 -5.27
N HIS A 122 -1.84 -14.41 -4.08
CA HIS A 122 -1.05 -15.23 -3.18
C HIS A 122 -0.67 -16.57 -3.86
N GLY A 123 0.49 -17.11 -3.53
CA GLY A 123 0.99 -18.37 -4.11
C GLY A 123 1.46 -18.28 -5.57
N LYS A 124 1.23 -17.18 -6.30
CA LYS A 124 1.74 -17.01 -7.65
C LYS A 124 3.20 -16.52 -7.63
N PRO A 125 4.06 -17.00 -8.54
CA PRO A 125 5.44 -16.52 -8.61
C PRO A 125 5.49 -15.03 -8.95
N ALA A 126 6.44 -14.28 -8.37
CA ALA A 126 6.55 -12.83 -8.49
C ALA A 126 6.51 -12.34 -9.95
N PHE A 127 7.11 -13.07 -10.88
CA PHE A 127 7.09 -12.71 -12.31
C PHE A 127 5.67 -12.69 -12.90
N LYS A 128 4.83 -13.66 -12.54
CA LYS A 128 3.42 -13.68 -12.97
C LYS A 128 2.62 -12.56 -12.32
N GLN A 129 2.90 -12.23 -11.07
CA GLN A 129 2.25 -11.12 -10.36
C GLN A 129 2.55 -9.76 -11.01
N ILE A 130 3.81 -9.53 -11.42
CA ILE A 130 4.26 -8.28 -12.08
C ILE A 130 3.55 -8.04 -13.42
N MET A 131 3.15 -9.08 -14.13
CA MET A 131 2.44 -8.97 -15.41
C MET A 131 0.93 -8.71 -15.27
N THR A 132 0.41 -8.66 -14.03
CA THR A 132 -1.03 -8.46 -13.81
C THR A 132 -1.41 -6.97 -13.84
N PRO A 133 -2.66 -6.65 -14.20
CA PRO A 133 -3.17 -5.28 -14.08
C PRO A 133 -3.10 -4.74 -12.64
N TRP A 134 -3.19 -5.60 -11.63
CA TRP A 134 -3.03 -5.25 -10.22
C TRP A 134 -1.68 -4.57 -9.96
N PHE A 135 -0.60 -5.15 -10.49
CA PHE A 135 0.73 -4.58 -10.36
C PHE A 135 0.92 -3.32 -11.20
N ILE A 136 0.51 -3.36 -12.46
CA ILE A 136 0.73 -2.26 -13.42
C ILE A 136 0.03 -0.99 -12.93
N LEU A 137 -1.23 -1.09 -12.49
CA LEU A 137 -2.00 0.07 -12.03
C LEU A 137 -1.46 0.66 -10.73
N ILE A 138 -1.11 -0.18 -9.74
CA ILE A 138 -0.55 0.34 -8.48
C ILE A 138 0.86 0.90 -8.70
N ALA A 139 1.67 0.32 -9.59
CA ALA A 139 2.99 0.84 -9.92
C ALA A 139 2.88 2.22 -10.60
N LEU A 140 2.01 2.36 -11.60
CA LEU A 140 1.76 3.65 -12.27
C LEU A 140 1.24 4.70 -11.28
N PHE A 141 0.29 4.34 -10.44
CA PHE A 141 -0.21 5.23 -9.41
C PHE A 141 0.91 5.67 -8.47
N THR A 142 1.73 4.73 -8.02
CA THR A 142 2.86 5.00 -7.12
C THR A 142 3.90 5.91 -7.77
N ILE A 143 4.27 5.66 -9.03
CA ILE A 143 5.20 6.49 -9.79
C ILE A 143 4.72 7.94 -9.86
N ILE A 144 3.48 8.15 -10.25
CA ILE A 144 2.92 9.50 -10.43
C ILE A 144 2.81 10.23 -9.09
N GLN A 145 2.27 9.57 -8.06
CA GLN A 145 2.11 10.18 -6.74
C GLN A 145 3.45 10.49 -6.08
N MET A 146 4.43 9.59 -6.18
CA MET A 146 5.77 9.83 -5.63
C MET A 146 6.46 11.01 -6.34
N THR A 147 6.34 11.10 -7.66
CA THR A 147 6.84 12.24 -8.44
C THR A 147 6.18 13.55 -8.00
N ARG A 148 4.85 13.56 -7.83
CA ARG A 148 4.12 14.75 -7.33
C ARG A 148 4.56 15.17 -5.94
N ILE A 149 4.65 14.20 -5.01
CA ILE A 149 5.06 14.46 -3.62
C ILE A 149 6.47 15.08 -3.61
N ASN A 150 7.40 14.50 -4.33
CA ASN A 150 8.79 14.96 -4.33
C ASN A 150 8.95 16.28 -5.09
N TYR A 151 8.25 16.49 -6.21
CA TYR A 151 8.21 17.76 -6.92
C TYR A 151 7.66 18.88 -6.03
N PHE A 152 6.56 18.65 -5.32
CA PHE A 152 5.98 19.63 -4.40
C PHE A 152 6.94 19.98 -3.26
N VAL A 153 7.55 18.97 -2.61
CA VAL A 153 8.53 19.19 -1.53
C VAL A 153 9.75 20.00 -2.01
N ALA A 154 10.22 19.71 -3.23
CA ALA A 154 11.39 20.41 -3.78
C ALA A 154 11.09 21.86 -4.18
N THR A 155 9.87 22.15 -4.61
CA THR A 155 9.51 23.42 -5.25
C THR A 155 8.49 24.26 -4.48
N ILE A 156 8.11 23.87 -3.27
CA ILE A 156 7.07 24.55 -2.49
C ILE A 156 7.31 26.05 -2.33
N ARG A 157 8.56 26.46 -2.04
CA ARG A 157 8.91 27.85 -1.86
C ARG A 157 8.75 28.65 -3.16
N THR A 158 9.23 28.14 -4.28
CA THR A 158 9.12 28.79 -5.59
C THR A 158 7.66 28.84 -6.07
N GLN A 159 6.90 27.76 -5.86
CA GLN A 159 5.49 27.73 -6.21
C GLN A 159 4.68 28.79 -5.46
N TYR A 160 4.83 28.87 -4.13
CA TYR A 160 4.08 29.87 -3.36
C TYR A 160 4.65 31.30 -3.52
N SER A 161 5.94 31.47 -3.85
CA SER A 161 6.46 32.78 -4.22
C SER A 161 5.77 33.33 -5.46
N TYR A 162 5.45 32.49 -6.42
CA TYR A 162 4.68 32.87 -7.61
C TYR A 162 3.20 33.13 -7.28
N LEU A 163 2.57 32.26 -6.50
CA LEU A 163 1.12 32.28 -6.25
C LEU A 163 0.67 33.42 -5.30
N VAL A 164 1.42 33.66 -4.22
CA VAL A 164 1.00 34.57 -3.13
C VAL A 164 2.02 35.65 -2.79
N GLY A 165 3.14 35.67 -3.52
CA GLY A 165 4.25 36.61 -3.32
C GLY A 165 5.34 36.10 -2.37
N PRO A 166 6.58 36.62 -2.48
CA PRO A 166 7.76 36.09 -1.80
C PRO A 166 7.68 36.19 -0.28
N GLU A 167 7.15 37.27 0.26
CA GLU A 167 7.04 37.51 1.71
C GLU A 167 6.13 36.47 2.39
N LYS A 168 4.95 36.22 1.80
CA LYS A 168 4.02 35.20 2.32
C LYS A 168 4.53 33.80 2.12
N ALA A 169 5.24 33.55 1.02
CA ALA A 169 5.84 32.25 0.72
C ALA A 169 6.89 31.83 1.76
N GLU A 170 7.65 32.78 2.33
CA GLU A 170 8.61 32.49 3.38
C GLU A 170 7.94 31.98 4.65
N ASN A 171 6.84 32.59 5.07
CA ASN A 171 6.05 32.15 6.20
C ASN A 171 5.42 30.78 5.97
N ILE A 172 4.88 30.55 4.76
CA ILE A 172 4.31 29.27 4.35
C ILE A 172 5.37 28.16 4.35
N ASN A 173 6.55 28.44 3.81
CA ASN A 173 7.66 27.49 3.81
C ASN A 173 8.16 27.19 5.24
N SER A 174 8.24 28.18 6.10
CA SER A 174 8.60 27.99 7.51
C SER A 174 7.59 27.12 8.25
N PHE A 175 6.30 27.29 7.98
CA PHE A 175 5.25 26.41 8.50
C PHE A 175 5.40 24.97 7.97
N PHE A 176 5.64 24.80 6.67
CA PHE A 176 5.83 23.50 6.06
C PHE A 176 7.00 22.73 6.66
N ASP A 177 8.13 23.40 6.87
CA ASP A 177 9.33 22.79 7.44
C ASP A 177 9.13 22.24 8.86
N ILE A 178 8.19 22.82 9.62
CA ILE A 178 7.79 22.31 10.94
C ILE A 178 6.68 21.28 10.83
N ALA A 179 5.67 21.56 10.01
CA ALA A 179 4.50 20.70 9.87
C ALA A 179 4.85 19.32 9.29
N LEU A 180 5.78 19.27 8.32
CA LEU A 180 6.12 18.02 7.64
C LEU A 180 6.69 16.94 8.57
N PRO A 181 7.70 17.19 9.42
CA PRO A 181 8.18 16.20 10.38
C PRO A 181 7.17 15.91 11.50
N LEU A 182 6.53 16.94 12.04
CA LEU A 182 5.60 16.80 13.16
C LEU A 182 4.35 16.00 12.78
N GLY A 183 3.75 16.35 11.66
CA GLY A 183 2.54 15.70 11.19
C GLY A 183 2.77 14.24 10.77
N GLY A 184 3.97 13.90 10.28
CA GLY A 184 4.33 12.52 10.02
C GLY A 184 4.30 11.65 11.28
N VAL A 185 4.70 12.18 12.44
CA VAL A 185 4.64 11.46 13.72
C VAL A 185 3.19 11.35 14.24
N VAL A 186 2.45 12.45 14.17
CA VAL A 186 1.06 12.50 14.68
C VAL A 186 0.11 11.65 13.82
N ALA A 187 0.33 11.58 12.51
CA ALA A 187 -0.57 10.86 11.61
C ALA A 187 -0.47 9.32 11.73
N VAL A 188 0.67 8.76 12.15
CA VAL A 188 0.92 7.32 12.16
C VAL A 188 -0.16 6.50 12.89
N PRO A 189 -0.59 6.81 14.13
CA PRO A 189 -1.61 6.04 14.82
C PRO A 189 -2.97 6.04 14.08
N PHE A 190 -3.34 7.19 13.51
CA PHE A 190 -4.60 7.31 12.77
C PHE A 190 -4.57 6.55 11.46
N ILE A 191 -3.41 6.47 10.80
CA ILE A 191 -3.22 5.72 9.56
C ILE A 191 -3.43 4.22 9.80
N GLY A 192 -2.85 3.66 10.88
CA GLY A 192 -3.07 2.28 11.26
C GLY A 192 -4.55 1.98 11.45
N LEU A 193 -5.24 2.83 12.21
CA LEU A 193 -6.68 2.70 12.46
C LEU A 193 -7.51 2.69 11.15
N VAL A 194 -7.18 3.54 10.19
CA VAL A 194 -7.86 3.58 8.88
C VAL A 194 -7.59 2.28 8.11
N LEU A 195 -6.34 1.84 8.01
CA LEU A 195 -5.96 0.67 7.21
C LEU A 195 -6.48 -0.66 7.77
N ASP A 196 -6.59 -0.75 9.10
CA ASP A 196 -7.05 -1.98 9.78
C ASP A 196 -8.58 -2.14 9.74
N HIS A 197 -9.33 -1.02 9.64
CA HIS A 197 -10.79 -1.04 9.75
C HIS A 197 -11.51 -0.70 8.43
N THR A 198 -10.79 -0.43 7.34
CA THR A 198 -11.43 -0.06 6.07
C THR A 198 -11.02 -0.99 4.93
N SER A 199 -11.92 -1.13 3.95
CA SER A 199 -11.64 -1.91 2.75
C SER A 199 -10.54 -1.26 1.90
N THR A 200 -9.82 -2.08 1.14
CA THR A 200 -8.78 -1.61 0.22
C THR A 200 -9.33 -0.62 -0.80
N VAL A 201 -10.55 -0.85 -1.30
CA VAL A 201 -11.24 0.06 -2.22
C VAL A 201 -11.47 1.41 -1.58
N PHE A 202 -11.94 1.44 -0.33
CA PHE A 202 -12.16 2.69 0.40
C PHE A 202 -10.85 3.45 0.62
N THR A 203 -9.81 2.76 1.05
CA THR A 203 -8.48 3.34 1.27
C THR A 203 -7.92 3.97 -0.02
N LEU A 204 -8.00 3.28 -1.15
CA LEU A 204 -7.56 3.82 -2.44
C LEU A 204 -8.41 5.01 -2.89
N THR A 205 -9.72 4.97 -2.67
CA THR A 205 -10.63 6.08 -2.96
C THR A 205 -10.28 7.30 -2.11
N LEU A 206 -10.03 7.10 -0.83
CA LEU A 206 -9.59 8.15 0.10
C LEU A 206 -8.28 8.79 -0.37
N LEU A 207 -7.29 7.98 -0.77
CA LEU A 207 -6.03 8.47 -1.32
C LEU A 207 -6.22 9.34 -2.57
N VAL A 208 -7.03 8.88 -3.53
CA VAL A 208 -7.30 9.62 -4.77
C VAL A 208 -8.03 10.93 -4.45
N THR A 209 -8.98 10.91 -3.53
CA THR A 209 -9.75 12.09 -3.12
C THR A 209 -8.85 13.13 -2.45
N ILE A 210 -8.04 12.72 -1.47
CA ILE A 210 -7.11 13.65 -0.78
C ILE A 210 -6.07 14.18 -1.77
N ALA A 211 -5.48 13.31 -2.62
CA ALA A 211 -4.51 13.73 -3.63
C ALA A 211 -5.08 14.76 -4.62
N THR A 212 -6.34 14.58 -5.02
CA THR A 212 -7.04 15.50 -5.91
C THR A 212 -7.29 16.83 -5.21
N THR A 213 -7.75 16.80 -3.96
CA THR A 213 -7.97 18.01 -3.14
C THR A 213 -6.68 18.81 -2.95
N ILE A 214 -5.55 18.13 -2.64
CA ILE A 214 -4.22 18.74 -2.56
C ILE A 214 -3.84 19.41 -3.89
N GLY A 215 -4.11 18.73 -5.02
CA GLY A 215 -3.81 19.29 -6.34
C GLY A 215 -4.64 20.54 -6.65
N VAL A 216 -5.91 20.54 -6.32
CA VAL A 216 -6.80 21.70 -6.51
C VAL A 216 -6.38 22.86 -5.60
N LEU A 217 -6.14 22.61 -4.31
CA LEU A 217 -5.70 23.64 -3.37
C LEU A 217 -4.35 24.23 -3.76
N GLY A 218 -3.46 23.42 -4.35
CA GLY A 218 -2.13 23.83 -4.76
C GLY A 218 -2.07 24.78 -5.96
N VAL A 219 -3.16 24.96 -6.70
CA VAL A 219 -3.23 25.92 -7.82
C VAL A 219 -3.99 27.22 -7.48
N ILE A 220 -4.62 27.29 -6.31
CA ILE A 220 -5.39 28.47 -5.88
C ILE A 220 -4.45 29.50 -5.26
N PRO A 221 -4.39 30.74 -5.78
CA PRO A 221 -3.51 31.80 -5.28
C PRO A 221 -4.06 32.46 -4.01
N ASN A 222 -4.21 31.68 -2.94
CA ASN A 222 -4.70 32.16 -1.65
C ASN A 222 -3.89 31.58 -0.50
N THR A 223 -3.53 32.38 0.47
CA THR A 223 -2.76 31.99 1.65
C THR A 223 -3.46 30.94 2.50
N ALA A 224 -4.78 31.05 2.69
CA ALA A 224 -5.56 30.06 3.44
C ALA A 224 -5.55 28.71 2.73
N SER A 225 -5.68 28.69 1.39
CA SER A 225 -5.56 27.48 0.56
C SER A 225 -4.19 26.84 0.70
N ALA A 226 -3.12 27.65 0.76
CA ALA A 226 -1.76 27.14 0.94
C ALA A 226 -1.56 26.40 2.26
N TYR A 227 -2.04 26.95 3.37
CA TYR A 227 -1.97 26.27 4.68
C TYR A 227 -2.83 25.01 4.71
N ALA A 228 -4.04 25.04 4.17
CA ALA A 228 -4.90 23.87 4.06
C ALA A 228 -4.25 22.77 3.22
N ASN A 229 -3.61 23.13 2.11
CA ASN A 229 -2.87 22.22 1.26
C ASN A 229 -1.72 21.53 2.03
N ILE A 230 -0.94 22.30 2.78
CA ILE A 230 0.18 21.77 3.58
C ILE A 230 -0.34 20.79 4.66
N ILE A 231 -1.41 21.12 5.37
CA ILE A 231 -1.99 20.26 6.39
C ILE A 231 -2.43 18.92 5.78
N LEU A 232 -3.16 18.97 4.67
CA LEU A 232 -3.58 17.75 3.96
C LEU A 232 -2.38 16.95 3.43
N PHE A 233 -1.39 17.64 2.86
CA PHE A 233 -0.18 17.01 2.32
C PHE A 233 0.61 16.27 3.38
N VAL A 234 0.75 16.84 4.56
CA VAL A 234 1.49 16.28 5.69
C VAL A 234 0.85 14.98 6.19
N ILE A 235 -0.48 14.93 6.21
CA ILE A 235 -1.24 13.71 6.56
C ILE A 235 -1.20 12.70 5.40
N TYR A 236 -1.36 13.19 4.17
CA TYR A 236 -1.40 12.37 2.97
C TYR A 236 -0.11 11.57 2.74
N ARG A 237 1.03 12.19 2.93
CA ARG A 237 2.33 11.59 2.62
C ARG A 237 2.57 10.26 3.34
N PRO A 238 2.49 10.15 4.68
CA PRO A 238 2.65 8.88 5.37
C PRO A 238 1.51 7.91 5.06
N LEU A 239 0.26 8.38 4.94
CA LEU A 239 -0.89 7.55 4.56
C LEU A 239 -0.65 6.86 3.20
N TYR A 240 -0.17 7.61 2.22
CA TYR A 240 0.13 7.08 0.89
C TYR A 240 1.18 5.96 0.91
N TYR A 241 2.32 6.16 1.57
CA TYR A 241 3.37 5.14 1.62
C TYR A 241 2.90 3.87 2.36
N THR A 242 2.18 4.03 3.45
CA THR A 242 1.66 2.90 4.22
C THR A 242 0.57 2.17 3.44
N ALA A 243 -0.33 2.88 2.78
CA ALA A 243 -1.41 2.26 1.99
C ALA A 243 -0.89 1.49 0.76
N VAL A 244 0.15 1.98 0.07
CA VAL A 244 0.78 1.24 -1.04
C VAL A 244 1.46 -0.04 -0.54
N SER A 245 2.11 0.03 0.61
CA SER A 245 2.71 -1.14 1.28
C SER A 245 1.64 -2.14 1.70
N ASP A 246 0.58 -1.69 2.36
CA ASP A 246 -0.56 -2.50 2.81
C ASP A 246 -1.27 -3.18 1.63
N TYR A 247 -1.57 -2.43 0.57
CA TYR A 247 -2.11 -2.98 -0.68
C TYR A 247 -1.22 -4.09 -1.24
N SER A 248 0.09 -3.86 -1.25
CA SER A 248 1.04 -4.83 -1.79
C SER A 248 1.08 -6.12 -0.95
N ALA A 249 0.96 -6.02 0.36
CA ALA A 249 0.88 -7.18 1.25
C ALA A 249 -0.43 -7.95 1.06
N LYS A 250 -1.57 -7.25 0.98
CA LYS A 250 -2.91 -7.84 0.83
C LYS A 250 -3.10 -8.55 -0.51
N VAL A 251 -2.63 -7.95 -1.61
CA VAL A 251 -2.84 -8.47 -2.97
C VAL A 251 -1.79 -9.50 -3.38
N PHE A 252 -0.50 -9.23 -3.15
CA PHE A 252 0.59 -10.06 -3.65
C PHE A 252 1.10 -11.10 -2.63
N GLY A 253 0.81 -10.90 -1.36
CA GLY A 253 1.22 -11.79 -0.27
C GLY A 253 2.65 -11.56 0.24
N PHE A 254 2.89 -12.02 1.47
CA PHE A 254 4.16 -11.79 2.17
C PHE A 254 5.35 -12.50 1.52
N ALA A 255 5.16 -13.66 0.92
CA ALA A 255 6.23 -14.44 0.31
C ALA A 255 6.93 -13.72 -0.87
N THR A 256 6.19 -12.93 -1.62
CA THR A 256 6.68 -12.16 -2.78
C THR A 256 6.76 -10.66 -2.52
N PHE A 257 6.28 -10.19 -1.36
CA PHE A 257 6.20 -8.77 -0.99
C PHE A 257 7.49 -8.00 -1.26
N GLY A 258 8.62 -8.49 -0.75
CA GLY A 258 9.90 -7.80 -0.89
C GLY A 258 10.32 -7.60 -2.34
N LYS A 259 10.02 -8.56 -3.22
CA LYS A 259 10.35 -8.48 -4.66
C LYS A 259 9.41 -7.53 -5.39
N VAL A 260 8.10 -7.66 -5.15
CA VAL A 260 7.06 -6.92 -5.86
C VAL A 260 7.02 -5.47 -5.39
N TYR A 261 6.91 -5.24 -4.09
CA TYR A 261 6.92 -3.89 -3.51
C TYR A 261 8.25 -3.17 -3.76
N GLY A 262 9.38 -3.89 -3.62
CA GLY A 262 10.70 -3.36 -3.93
C GLY A 262 10.82 -2.89 -5.39
N LEU A 263 10.24 -3.64 -6.35
CA LEU A 263 10.20 -3.23 -7.75
C LEU A 263 9.31 -1.99 -7.97
N ILE A 264 8.14 -1.91 -7.31
CA ILE A 264 7.28 -0.72 -7.39
C ILE A 264 8.04 0.53 -6.94
N ILE A 265 8.71 0.47 -5.78
CA ILE A 265 9.46 1.59 -5.24
C ILE A 265 10.69 1.92 -6.08
N CYS A 266 11.37 0.91 -6.63
CA CYS A 266 12.50 1.11 -7.54
C CYS A 266 12.07 1.85 -8.80
N LEU A 267 10.98 1.42 -9.45
CA LEU A 267 10.42 2.11 -10.62
C LEU A 267 10.02 3.55 -10.27
N ALA A 268 9.32 3.75 -9.16
CA ALA A 268 8.95 5.09 -8.71
C ALA A 268 10.17 5.98 -8.43
N GLY A 269 11.24 5.43 -7.86
CA GLY A 269 12.51 6.11 -7.63
C GLY A 269 13.22 6.51 -8.94
N LEU A 270 13.23 5.61 -9.93
CA LEU A 270 13.79 5.90 -11.27
C LEU A 270 13.02 7.02 -11.97
N PHE A 271 11.69 6.92 -11.97
CA PHE A 271 10.85 7.98 -12.57
C PHE A 271 10.92 9.30 -11.82
N ASN A 272 11.31 9.31 -10.55
CA ASN A 272 11.45 10.53 -9.77
C ASN A 272 12.54 11.49 -10.33
N PHE A 273 13.49 11.01 -11.13
CA PHE A 273 14.41 11.87 -11.87
C PHE A 273 13.68 12.82 -12.84
N SER A 274 12.46 12.47 -13.28
CA SER A 274 11.62 13.35 -14.11
C SER A 274 11.20 14.63 -13.36
N ALA A 275 11.24 14.65 -12.03
CA ALA A 275 10.93 15.84 -11.24
C ALA A 275 11.86 17.03 -11.60
N GLN A 276 13.13 16.76 -11.92
CA GLN A 276 14.06 17.79 -12.38
C GLN A 276 13.65 18.35 -13.76
N GLY A 277 13.15 17.47 -14.65
CA GLY A 277 12.61 17.89 -15.95
C GLY A 277 11.34 18.73 -15.81
N LEU A 278 10.47 18.41 -14.85
CA LEU A 278 9.28 19.19 -14.54
C LEU A 278 9.63 20.58 -13.98
N ASP A 279 10.66 20.64 -13.13
CA ASP A 279 11.17 21.91 -12.60
C ASP A 279 11.77 22.77 -13.72
N ALA A 280 12.59 22.19 -14.58
CA ALA A 280 13.12 22.87 -15.76
C ALA A 280 11.99 23.36 -16.70
N LEU A 281 10.95 22.56 -16.90
CA LEU A 281 9.79 22.93 -17.69
C LEU A 281 9.05 24.13 -17.08
N THR A 282 8.91 24.16 -15.75
CA THR A 282 8.30 25.27 -15.03
C THR A 282 9.11 26.55 -15.22
N HIS A 283 10.45 26.49 -15.14
CA HIS A 283 11.30 27.67 -15.24
C HIS A 283 11.46 28.17 -16.67
N HIS A 284 11.68 27.28 -17.64
CA HIS A 284 12.00 27.65 -19.02
C HIS A 284 10.76 27.83 -19.90
N ALA A 285 9.82 26.87 -19.88
CA ALA A 285 8.66 26.91 -20.76
C ALA A 285 7.50 27.72 -20.21
N PHE A 286 7.28 27.69 -18.89
CA PHE A 286 6.14 28.37 -18.25
C PHE A 286 6.52 29.62 -17.47
N HIS A 287 7.71 30.17 -17.66
CA HIS A 287 8.16 31.44 -17.05
C HIS A 287 7.93 31.51 -15.53
N ASN A 288 8.35 30.48 -14.82
CA ASN A 288 8.15 30.26 -13.37
C ASN A 288 6.69 30.06 -12.92
N ASN A 289 5.75 29.85 -13.84
CA ASN A 289 4.38 29.53 -13.49
C ASN A 289 4.22 28.03 -13.17
N PRO A 290 3.95 27.63 -11.92
CA PRO A 290 3.82 26.23 -11.55
C PRO A 290 2.46 25.63 -11.92
N ILE A 291 1.46 26.46 -12.21
CA ILE A 291 0.06 26.02 -12.41
C ILE A 291 -0.07 24.99 -13.55
N PRO A 292 0.52 25.18 -14.74
CA PRO A 292 0.38 24.20 -15.82
C PRO A 292 0.95 22.81 -15.46
N VAL A 293 2.13 22.79 -14.83
CA VAL A 293 2.76 21.53 -14.40
C VAL A 293 1.93 20.85 -13.32
N ASN A 294 1.41 21.60 -12.34
CA ASN A 294 0.55 21.07 -11.30
C ASN A 294 -0.77 20.51 -11.88
N ILE A 295 -1.36 21.16 -12.88
CA ILE A 295 -2.57 20.66 -13.55
C ILE A 295 -2.29 19.37 -14.31
N ILE A 296 -1.19 19.29 -15.05
CA ILE A 296 -0.79 18.07 -15.77
C ILE A 296 -0.61 16.91 -14.78
N LEU A 297 0.13 17.13 -13.71
CA LEU A 297 0.35 16.13 -12.67
C LEU A 297 -0.94 15.73 -11.96
N LEU A 298 -1.81 16.70 -11.66
CA LEU A 298 -3.11 16.43 -11.05
C LEU A 298 -3.99 15.58 -11.96
N SER A 299 -4.13 15.98 -13.23
CA SER A 299 -4.99 15.30 -14.20
C SER A 299 -4.51 13.86 -14.45
N THR A 300 -3.20 13.66 -14.59
CA THR A 300 -2.62 12.33 -14.78
C THR A 300 -2.81 11.45 -13.55
N ALA A 301 -2.57 12.01 -12.35
CA ALA A 301 -2.75 11.30 -11.09
C ALA A 301 -4.22 10.94 -10.84
N PHE A 302 -5.14 11.82 -11.15
CA PHE A 302 -6.58 11.57 -11.06
C PHE A 302 -7.02 10.47 -12.01
N ALA A 303 -6.64 10.55 -13.28
CA ALA A 303 -6.99 9.54 -14.29
C ALA A 303 -6.50 8.15 -13.89
N VAL A 304 -5.23 8.01 -13.53
CA VAL A 304 -4.67 6.72 -13.11
C VAL A 304 -5.27 6.25 -11.78
N GLY A 305 -5.53 7.18 -10.85
CA GLY A 305 -6.19 6.86 -9.58
C GLY A 305 -7.60 6.32 -9.77
N VAL A 306 -8.41 6.94 -10.63
CA VAL A 306 -9.76 6.46 -10.96
C VAL A 306 -9.73 5.10 -11.65
N LEU A 307 -8.77 4.87 -12.56
CA LEU A 307 -8.60 3.57 -13.21
C LEU A 307 -8.23 2.48 -12.19
N LEU A 308 -7.30 2.78 -11.26
CA LEU A 308 -6.92 1.85 -10.21
C LEU A 308 -8.11 1.51 -9.30
N VAL A 309 -8.80 2.54 -8.77
CA VAL A 309 -9.96 2.34 -7.88
C VAL A 309 -11.08 1.57 -8.61
N GLY A 310 -11.39 1.93 -9.84
CA GLY A 310 -12.41 1.28 -10.65
C GLY A 310 -12.09 -0.19 -10.91
N TYR A 311 -10.83 -0.50 -11.24
CA TYR A 311 -10.38 -1.87 -11.44
C TYR A 311 -10.46 -2.71 -10.15
N VAL A 312 -9.94 -2.18 -9.04
CA VAL A 312 -9.95 -2.88 -7.75
C VAL A 312 -11.38 -3.08 -7.24
N TRP A 313 -12.24 -2.07 -7.40
CA TRP A 313 -13.65 -2.17 -7.03
C TRP A 313 -14.39 -3.25 -7.85
N TYR A 314 -14.16 -3.27 -9.17
CA TYR A 314 -14.77 -4.28 -10.04
C TYR A 314 -14.37 -5.70 -9.64
N GLN A 315 -13.07 -5.90 -9.43
CA GLN A 315 -12.52 -7.20 -9.04
C GLN A 315 -12.94 -7.63 -7.62
N SER A 316 -12.96 -6.71 -6.66
CA SER A 316 -13.42 -6.99 -5.30
C SER A 316 -14.88 -7.51 -5.31
N ARG A 317 -15.73 -6.92 -6.14
CA ARG A 317 -17.12 -7.41 -6.30
C ARG A 317 -17.22 -8.76 -7.00
N SER A 318 -16.32 -9.07 -7.92
CA SER A 318 -16.28 -10.39 -8.57
C SER A 318 -15.92 -11.48 -7.58
N ILE A 319 -14.89 -11.23 -6.76
CA ILE A 319 -14.43 -12.16 -5.72
C ILE A 319 -15.52 -12.39 -4.67
N GLU A 320 -16.20 -11.34 -4.24
CA GLU A 320 -17.31 -11.44 -3.28
C GLU A 320 -18.47 -12.32 -3.83
N ARG A 321 -18.77 -12.19 -5.14
CA ARG A 321 -19.81 -13.03 -5.77
C ARG A 321 -19.38 -14.48 -5.88
N GLU A 322 -18.15 -14.75 -6.31
CA GLU A 322 -17.61 -16.11 -6.41
C GLU A 322 -17.63 -16.80 -5.04
N GLY A 323 -17.22 -16.10 -3.97
CA GLY A 323 -17.29 -16.62 -2.61
C GLY A 323 -18.72 -16.94 -2.13
N LEU A 324 -19.69 -16.07 -2.43
CA LEU A 324 -21.09 -16.31 -2.09
C LEU A 324 -21.71 -17.47 -2.89
N GLU A 325 -21.28 -17.68 -4.15
CA GLU A 325 -21.69 -18.80 -4.97
C GLU A 325 -21.13 -20.12 -4.43
N GLU A 326 -19.84 -20.15 -4.02
CA GLU A 326 -19.21 -21.31 -3.37
C GLU A 326 -19.88 -21.66 -2.04
N GLU A 327 -20.12 -20.66 -1.15
CA GLU A 327 -20.85 -20.88 0.11
C GLU A 327 -22.28 -21.41 -0.13
N ALA A 328 -22.96 -20.92 -1.17
CA ALA A 328 -24.30 -21.39 -1.53
C ALA A 328 -24.29 -22.81 -2.09
N GLU A 329 -23.26 -23.21 -2.82
CA GLU A 329 -23.07 -24.59 -3.30
C GLU A 329 -22.76 -25.54 -2.14
N GLU A 330 -21.83 -25.18 -1.25
CA GLU A 330 -21.51 -25.96 -0.05
C GLU A 330 -22.74 -26.14 0.86
N ALA A 331 -23.52 -25.08 1.08
CA ALA A 331 -24.75 -25.15 1.85
C ALA A 331 -25.80 -26.08 1.17
N ARG A 332 -25.85 -26.10 -0.15
CA ARG A 332 -26.72 -27.01 -0.91
C ARG A 332 -26.28 -28.47 -0.78
N GLU A 333 -25.00 -28.76 -0.88
CA GLU A 333 -24.46 -30.10 -0.71
C GLU A 333 -24.72 -30.64 0.69
N VAL A 334 -24.63 -29.82 1.72
CA VAL A 334 -24.95 -30.18 3.11
C VAL A 334 -26.46 -30.45 3.31
N LEU A 335 -27.31 -29.63 2.68
CA LEU A 335 -28.76 -29.74 2.84
C LEU A 335 -29.40 -30.82 1.96
N MET A 336 -28.81 -31.13 0.81
CA MET A 336 -29.32 -32.12 -0.17
C MET A 336 -28.18 -32.97 -0.73
N PRO A 337 -27.57 -33.86 0.06
CA PRO A 337 -26.48 -34.69 -0.43
C PRO A 337 -26.97 -35.62 -1.55
N GLY A 338 -26.42 -35.43 -2.76
CA GLY A 338 -26.73 -36.26 -3.94
C GLY A 338 -27.79 -35.69 -4.91
N ALA A 339 -28.25 -34.46 -4.74
CA ALA A 339 -29.11 -33.81 -5.72
C ALA A 339 -28.26 -33.25 -6.89
N ASP A 340 -28.20 -33.97 -7.98
CA ASP A 340 -27.57 -33.54 -9.23
C ASP A 340 -28.24 -32.26 -9.76
N VAL A 341 -27.51 -31.15 -9.83
CA VAL A 341 -27.99 -29.82 -10.27
C VAL A 341 -28.60 -29.85 -11.68
N ASN A 342 -28.20 -30.82 -12.52
CA ASN A 342 -28.74 -30.99 -13.87
C ASN A 342 -30.14 -31.61 -13.92
N ASN A 343 -30.62 -32.30 -12.86
CA ASN A 343 -31.93 -32.92 -12.85
C ASN A 343 -33.02 -31.99 -12.36
N THR A 344 -32.77 -31.10 -11.42
CA THR A 344 -33.77 -30.17 -10.88
C THR A 344 -34.21 -29.11 -11.89
N MET A 345 -33.32 -28.66 -12.77
CA MET A 345 -33.70 -27.70 -13.84
C MET A 345 -34.52 -28.38 -14.96
N ARG A 346 -34.37 -29.66 -15.20
CA ARG A 346 -35.19 -30.40 -16.19
C ARG A 346 -36.61 -30.71 -15.68
N GLU A 347 -36.80 -30.97 -14.40
CA GLU A 347 -38.11 -31.21 -13.83
C GLU A 347 -38.97 -29.94 -13.74
N HIS A 348 -38.42 -28.78 -13.46
CA HIS A 348 -39.20 -27.53 -13.44
C HIS A 348 -39.50 -26.98 -14.85
N GLY A 349 -38.72 -27.33 -15.87
CA GLY A 349 -38.97 -26.95 -17.27
C GLY A 349 -40.14 -27.72 -17.93
N HIS A 350 -40.52 -28.88 -17.40
CA HIS A 350 -41.59 -29.73 -18.00
C HIS A 350 -42.98 -29.55 -17.37
N GLN A 351 -43.11 -28.82 -16.24
CA GLN A 351 -44.43 -28.61 -15.58
C GLN A 351 -45.17 -27.34 -16.04
N THR A 352 -44.62 -26.50 -16.91
CA THR A 352 -45.23 -25.23 -17.32
C THR A 352 -45.90 -25.24 -18.69
N TYR A 353 -45.94 -26.36 -19.43
CA TYR A 353 -46.68 -26.46 -20.69
C TYR A 353 -47.54 -27.70 -20.74
N GLY A 354 -48.69 -27.62 -20.07
CA GLY A 354 -49.69 -28.65 -20.19
C GLY A 354 -50.91 -28.37 -19.34
N THR A 355 -51.70 -27.36 -19.68
CA THR A 355 -53.17 -27.32 -19.57
C THR A 355 -53.67 -25.97 -20.10
N ALA A 356 -54.15 -25.93 -21.32
CA ALA A 356 -55.46 -25.38 -21.75
C ALA A 356 -55.57 -25.56 -23.26
#